data_282934fd8b10bfe3808880c1b75043b0
#
_entry.id   282934fd8b10bfe3808880c1b75043b0
#
_cell.length_a   1.000
_cell.length_b   1.000
_cell.length_c   1.000
_cell.angle_alpha   90.00
_cell.angle_beta   90.00
_cell.angle_gamma   90.00
#
_symmetry.space_group_name_H-M   'P 1'
#
loop_
_entity.id
_entity.type
_entity.pdbx_description
1 polymer ?
#
loop_
_entity_poly.entity_id
_entity_poly.type
_entity_poly.pdbx_seq_one_letter_code
_entity_poly.pdbx_strand_id
1 'polypeptide(L)'
;ANGDFLSNAIKDIPGVIPPRIPENRVTVYHKYRIRLDAATAGVNAAPTVFRDRVLAAIQAEGVEACLWETLPLPLQKSFASRVGYGRECPWSCPLRDKPAAPAAPEDYAQAAALLDSSIVIGSHSFPVISQSIDTMKMYAEAIRKVFDNLSELF
;
A
#
# COMPACT_ATOMS: atom_id res chain seq x y z
N ALA A 1 -20.14 0.29 0.06
CA ALA A 1 -20.07 -0.90 0.93
C ALA A 1 -18.89 -0.79 1.91
N ASN A 2 -18.23 -1.91 2.26
CA ASN A 2 -17.22 -1.95 3.33
C ASN A 2 -16.07 -0.95 3.15
N GLY A 3 -15.49 -0.86 1.94
CA GLY A 3 -14.40 0.08 1.67
C GLY A 3 -14.82 1.55 1.79
N ASP A 4 -16.06 1.88 1.40
CA ASP A 4 -16.59 3.26 1.56
C ASP A 4 -16.83 3.56 3.03
N PHE A 5 -17.35 2.59 3.77
CA PHE A 5 -17.53 2.72 5.23
C PHE A 5 -16.18 2.97 5.90
N LEU A 6 -15.18 2.11 5.64
CA LEU A 6 -13.85 2.23 6.24
C LEU A 6 -13.20 3.57 5.87
N SER A 7 -13.28 3.98 4.59
CA SER A 7 -12.75 5.28 4.15
C SER A 7 -13.39 6.45 4.91
N ASN A 8 -14.70 6.41 5.10
CA ASN A 8 -15.39 7.45 5.85
C ASN A 8 -15.06 7.47 7.34
N ALA A 9 -14.81 6.28 7.91
CA ALA A 9 -14.51 6.12 9.33
C ALA A 9 -13.09 6.55 9.73
N ILE A 10 -12.14 6.57 8.76
CA ILE A 10 -10.72 6.87 9.05
C ILE A 10 -10.19 8.13 8.37
N LYS A 11 -10.95 8.80 7.51
CA LYS A 11 -10.49 9.97 6.72
C LYS A 11 -10.13 11.20 7.54
N ASP A 12 -10.64 11.31 8.75
CA ASP A 12 -10.39 12.39 9.69
C ASP A 12 -9.18 12.15 10.60
N ILE A 13 -8.58 10.97 10.54
CA ILE A 13 -7.38 10.63 11.33
C ILE A 13 -6.16 11.32 10.71
N PRO A 14 -5.47 12.24 11.41
CA PRO A 14 -4.27 12.89 10.88
C PRO A 14 -3.20 11.86 10.50
N GLY A 15 -2.67 11.97 9.29
CA GLY A 15 -1.66 11.02 8.78
C GLY A 15 -2.23 9.76 8.11
N VAL A 16 -3.55 9.56 8.08
CA VAL A 16 -4.21 8.48 7.33
C VAL A 16 -4.87 9.03 6.08
N ILE A 17 -4.51 8.50 4.93
CA ILE A 17 -5.05 8.92 3.63
C ILE A 17 -5.74 7.72 2.97
N PRO A 18 -7.07 7.62 3.05
CA PRO A 18 -7.84 6.56 2.38
C PRO A 18 -7.76 6.64 0.84
N PRO A 19 -8.15 5.58 0.12
CA PRO A 19 -8.25 5.62 -1.33
C PRO A 19 -9.21 6.72 -1.79
N ARG A 20 -8.73 7.57 -2.71
CA ARG A 20 -9.58 8.58 -3.35
C ARG A 20 -10.27 7.97 -4.58
N ILE A 21 -11.58 7.98 -4.60
CA ILE A 21 -12.38 7.53 -5.72
C ILE A 21 -12.91 8.76 -6.44
N PRO A 22 -12.56 8.99 -7.73
CA PRO A 22 -13.15 10.07 -8.53
C PRO A 22 -14.65 9.89 -8.69
N GLU A 23 -15.40 11.00 -8.78
CA GLU A 23 -16.89 11.01 -8.84
C GLU A 23 -17.44 10.17 -10.00
N ASN A 24 -16.73 10.10 -11.12
CA ASN A 24 -17.14 9.36 -12.30
C ASN A 24 -16.61 7.91 -12.35
N ARG A 25 -16.19 7.36 -11.21
CA ARG A 25 -15.63 6.01 -11.10
C ARG A 25 -16.30 5.22 -10.00
N VAL A 26 -16.36 3.91 -10.22
CA VAL A 26 -16.76 2.93 -9.21
C VAL A 26 -15.56 2.05 -8.91
N THR A 27 -15.30 1.80 -7.63
CA THR A 27 -14.24 0.90 -7.18
C THR A 27 -14.81 -0.41 -6.69
N VAL A 28 -14.09 -1.50 -6.93
CA VAL A 28 -14.39 -2.83 -6.39
C VAL A 28 -13.55 -3.17 -5.16
N TYR A 29 -12.67 -2.26 -4.72
CA TYR A 29 -11.78 -2.44 -3.57
C TYR A 29 -11.05 -3.80 -3.56
N HIS A 30 -10.52 -4.23 -4.71
CA HIS A 30 -9.72 -5.46 -4.79
C HIS A 30 -8.57 -5.45 -3.79
N LYS A 31 -7.92 -4.29 -3.64
CA LYS A 31 -6.96 -3.99 -2.57
C LYS A 31 -7.35 -2.65 -1.93
N TYR A 32 -7.61 -2.67 -0.64
CA TYR A 32 -7.90 -1.46 0.10
C TYR A 32 -6.59 -0.88 0.63
N ARG A 33 -5.97 -0.01 -0.15
CA ARG A 33 -4.69 0.62 0.18
C ARG A 33 -4.91 1.97 0.85
N ILE A 34 -4.33 2.16 2.03
CA ILE A 34 -4.21 3.47 2.67
C ILE A 34 -2.77 3.98 2.57
N ARG A 35 -2.62 5.30 2.43
CA ARG A 35 -1.32 5.95 2.56
C ARG A 35 -1.17 6.51 3.97
N LEU A 36 0.07 6.53 4.44
CA LEU A 36 0.45 6.99 5.77
C LEU A 36 1.40 8.18 5.60
N ASP A 37 1.14 9.27 6.32
CA ASP A 37 1.93 10.50 6.28
C ASP A 37 2.38 10.86 7.70
N ALA A 38 3.64 10.57 8.00
CA ALA A 38 4.25 10.83 9.30
C ALA A 38 4.19 12.31 9.69
N ALA A 39 4.44 13.22 8.73
CA ALA A 39 4.45 14.66 8.99
C ALA A 39 3.06 15.16 9.41
N THR A 40 2.01 14.76 8.69
CA THR A 40 0.63 15.10 9.04
C THR A 40 0.20 14.45 10.36
N ALA A 41 0.75 13.28 10.69
CA ALA A 41 0.53 12.63 11.99
C ALA A 41 1.34 13.27 13.14
N GLY A 42 2.18 14.27 12.87
CA GLY A 42 3.02 14.92 13.88
C GLY A 42 4.26 14.11 14.28
N VAL A 43 4.66 13.13 13.50
CA VAL A 43 5.78 12.23 13.78
C VAL A 43 6.97 12.55 12.88
N ASN A 44 8.16 12.71 13.47
CA ASN A 44 9.40 12.88 12.72
C ASN A 44 10.07 11.52 12.47
N ALA A 45 9.63 10.83 11.43
CA ALA A 45 10.17 9.54 11.02
C ALA A 45 10.24 9.40 9.50
N ALA A 46 11.17 8.58 9.03
CA ALA A 46 11.21 8.21 7.61
C ALA A 46 9.92 7.45 7.22
N PRO A 47 9.40 7.61 5.98
CA PRO A 47 8.14 7.00 5.56
C PRO A 47 8.07 5.48 5.80
N THR A 48 9.13 4.74 5.49
CA THR A 48 9.21 3.29 5.71
C THR A 48 9.16 2.92 7.19
N VAL A 49 9.86 3.67 8.04
CA VAL A 49 9.88 3.44 9.50
C VAL A 49 8.49 3.71 10.10
N PHE A 50 7.85 4.81 9.68
CA PHE A 50 6.49 5.14 10.11
C PHE A 50 5.50 4.06 9.69
N ARG A 51 5.52 3.71 8.41
CA ARG A 51 4.69 2.65 7.83
C ARG A 51 4.83 1.33 8.60
N ASP A 52 6.07 0.87 8.81
CA ASP A 52 6.32 -0.45 9.38
C ASP A 52 5.90 -0.52 10.85
N ARG A 53 6.13 0.54 11.64
CA ARG A 53 5.67 0.60 13.03
C ARG A 53 4.15 0.67 13.14
N VAL A 54 3.51 1.50 12.33
CA VAL A 54 2.04 1.58 12.27
C VAL A 54 1.46 0.25 11.82
N LEU A 55 2.03 -0.40 10.79
CA LEU A 55 1.58 -1.72 10.35
C LEU A 55 1.65 -2.75 11.49
N ALA A 56 2.77 -2.84 12.19
CA ALA A 56 2.93 -3.76 13.30
C ALA A 56 1.92 -3.49 14.43
N ALA A 57 1.66 -2.21 14.75
CA ALA A 57 0.71 -1.83 15.78
C ALA A 57 -0.74 -2.19 15.41
N ILE A 58 -1.19 -1.88 14.19
CA ILE A 58 -2.57 -2.22 13.77
C ILE A 58 -2.77 -3.74 13.64
N GLN A 59 -1.72 -4.49 13.27
CA GLN A 59 -1.76 -5.95 13.27
C GLN A 59 -1.87 -6.51 14.69
N ALA A 60 -1.18 -5.92 15.67
CA ALA A 60 -1.28 -6.29 17.07
C ALA A 60 -2.69 -6.02 17.66
N GLU A 61 -3.39 -4.99 17.13
CA GLU A 61 -4.80 -4.72 17.47
C GLU A 61 -5.79 -5.61 16.68
N GLY A 62 -5.30 -6.59 15.92
CA GLY A 62 -6.13 -7.57 15.22
C GLY A 62 -6.62 -7.14 13.82
N VAL A 63 -6.11 -6.05 13.28
CA VAL A 63 -6.42 -5.65 11.89
C VAL A 63 -5.62 -6.52 10.92
N GLU A 64 -6.31 -7.20 10.03
CA GLU A 64 -5.66 -7.87 8.90
C GLU A 64 -5.10 -6.81 7.95
N ALA A 65 -3.78 -6.69 7.91
CA ALA A 65 -3.08 -5.72 7.08
C ALA A 65 -1.73 -6.25 6.61
N CYS A 66 -1.23 -5.78 5.49
CA CYS A 66 0.04 -6.24 4.95
C CYS A 66 0.73 -5.19 4.06
N LEU A 67 2.00 -5.42 3.76
CA LEU A 67 2.67 -4.82 2.61
C LEU A 67 2.36 -5.69 1.39
N TRP A 68 1.69 -5.10 0.37
CA TRP A 68 1.37 -5.87 -0.83
C TRP A 68 2.56 -5.99 -1.77
N GLU A 69 3.24 -4.87 -1.99
CA GLU A 69 4.46 -4.77 -2.80
C GLU A 69 5.46 -3.87 -2.06
N THR A 70 6.74 -4.17 -2.19
CA THR A 70 7.82 -3.40 -1.56
C THR A 70 8.76 -2.77 -2.58
N LEU A 71 8.67 -3.17 -3.85
CA LEU A 71 9.45 -2.62 -4.96
C LEU A 71 8.56 -2.40 -6.18
N PRO A 72 8.77 -1.32 -6.95
CA PRO A 72 8.16 -1.17 -8.27
C PRO A 72 8.41 -2.40 -9.14
N LEU A 73 7.39 -2.87 -9.87
CA LEU A 73 7.46 -4.10 -10.66
C LEU A 73 8.71 -4.20 -11.56
N PRO A 74 9.09 -3.14 -12.32
CA PRO A 74 10.27 -3.24 -13.19
C PRO A 74 11.60 -3.42 -12.44
N LEU A 75 11.64 -3.11 -11.15
CA LEU A 75 12.84 -3.28 -10.30
C LEU A 75 12.86 -4.63 -9.58
N GLN A 76 11.79 -5.40 -9.63
CA GLN A 76 11.75 -6.74 -9.05
C GLN A 76 12.69 -7.68 -9.81
N LYS A 77 13.32 -8.61 -9.10
CA LYS A 77 14.34 -9.52 -9.64
C LYS A 77 13.89 -10.24 -10.92
N SER A 78 12.63 -10.65 -11.00
CA SER A 78 12.06 -11.32 -12.18
C SER A 78 12.12 -10.47 -13.46
N PHE A 79 12.04 -9.14 -13.34
CA PHE A 79 12.15 -8.20 -14.45
C PHE A 79 13.57 -7.65 -14.60
N ALA A 80 14.22 -7.29 -13.50
CA ALA A 80 15.56 -6.71 -13.49
C ALA A 80 16.63 -7.68 -14.02
N SER A 81 16.48 -8.99 -13.77
CA SER A 81 17.40 -10.01 -14.28
C SER A 81 17.35 -10.18 -15.80
N ARG A 82 16.23 -9.74 -16.44
CA ARG A 82 16.01 -9.83 -17.88
C ARG A 82 16.11 -11.25 -18.47
N VAL A 83 15.96 -12.26 -17.65
CA VAL A 83 16.00 -13.68 -18.09
C VAL A 83 14.74 -14.02 -18.90
N GLY A 84 13.57 -13.55 -18.45
CA GLY A 84 12.30 -13.72 -19.14
C GLY A 84 11.99 -15.19 -19.49
N TYR A 85 11.62 -15.41 -20.75
CA TYR A 85 11.30 -16.74 -21.29
C TYR A 85 12.55 -17.50 -21.83
N GLY A 86 13.74 -17.04 -21.52
CA GLY A 86 15.01 -17.53 -22.07
C GLY A 86 15.47 -16.72 -23.31
N ARG A 87 16.74 -16.83 -23.64
CA ARG A 87 17.39 -16.06 -24.71
C ARG A 87 17.12 -14.54 -24.61
N GLU A 88 17.02 -14.04 -23.39
CA GLU A 88 16.73 -12.65 -23.07
C GLU A 88 15.38 -12.12 -23.63
N CYS A 89 14.48 -13.01 -24.06
CA CYS A 89 13.16 -12.64 -24.52
C CYS A 89 12.27 -12.23 -23.30
N PRO A 90 11.51 -11.13 -23.39
CA PRO A 90 11.25 -10.25 -24.55
C PRO A 90 12.20 -9.05 -24.69
N TRP A 91 13.23 -8.95 -23.85
CA TRP A 91 14.10 -7.76 -23.75
C TRP A 91 14.95 -7.55 -25.02
N SER A 92 15.45 -8.62 -25.63
CA SER A 92 16.23 -8.62 -26.89
C SER A 92 15.44 -9.16 -28.08
N CYS A 93 14.12 -8.99 -28.08
CA CYS A 93 13.26 -9.47 -29.16
C CYS A 93 13.69 -8.88 -30.52
N PRO A 94 13.99 -9.70 -31.55
CA PRO A 94 14.41 -9.21 -32.86
C PRO A 94 13.32 -8.41 -33.61
N LEU A 95 12.06 -8.49 -33.13
CA LEU A 95 10.94 -7.72 -33.69
C LEU A 95 10.78 -6.34 -33.05
N ARG A 96 11.68 -5.95 -32.13
CA ARG A 96 11.70 -4.61 -31.54
C ARG A 96 12.64 -3.70 -32.33
N ASP A 97 12.22 -2.48 -32.56
CA ASP A 97 13.05 -1.45 -33.19
C ASP A 97 14.28 -1.09 -32.36
N LYS A 98 14.17 -1.15 -31.03
CA LYS A 98 15.27 -0.87 -30.09
C LYS A 98 15.25 -1.85 -28.92
N PRO A 99 16.42 -2.26 -28.41
CA PRO A 99 16.50 -3.01 -27.15
C PRO A 99 15.83 -2.26 -26.01
N ALA A 100 15.18 -2.98 -25.11
CA ALA A 100 14.64 -2.38 -23.90
C ALA A 100 15.79 -1.93 -22.99
N ALA A 101 15.80 -0.67 -22.55
CA ALA A 101 16.72 -0.21 -21.53
C ALA A 101 16.45 -0.94 -20.21
N PRO A 102 17.46 -1.17 -19.34
CA PRO A 102 17.25 -1.56 -17.97
C PRO A 102 16.39 -0.51 -17.24
N ALA A 103 15.55 -0.96 -16.32
CA ALA A 103 14.81 -0.06 -15.46
C ALA A 103 15.76 0.58 -14.44
N ALA A 104 15.74 1.89 -14.31
CA ALA A 104 16.48 2.62 -13.31
C ALA A 104 15.55 3.02 -12.14
N PRO A 105 15.99 2.93 -10.87
CA PRO A 105 15.16 3.27 -9.71
C PRO A 105 14.54 4.67 -9.78
N GLU A 106 15.26 5.64 -10.30
CA GLU A 106 14.84 7.03 -10.48
C GLU A 106 13.63 7.20 -11.41
N ASP A 107 13.46 6.31 -12.37
CA ASP A 107 12.31 6.31 -13.29
C ASP A 107 10.99 5.98 -12.55
N TYR A 108 11.09 5.39 -11.37
CA TYR A 108 9.96 4.89 -10.59
C TYR A 108 9.83 5.52 -9.21
N ALA A 109 10.40 6.70 -9.01
CA ALA A 109 10.43 7.39 -7.71
C ALA A 109 9.03 7.58 -7.09
N GLN A 110 8.01 7.90 -7.90
CA GLN A 110 6.63 8.04 -7.41
C GLN A 110 6.03 6.70 -6.96
N ALA A 111 6.31 5.63 -7.68
CA ALA A 111 5.86 4.29 -7.30
C ALA A 111 6.55 3.83 -6.01
N ALA A 112 7.86 4.06 -5.90
CA ALA A 112 8.61 3.77 -4.69
C ALA A 112 8.06 4.55 -3.48
N ALA A 113 7.86 5.86 -3.61
CA ALA A 113 7.29 6.69 -2.55
C ALA A 113 5.89 6.23 -2.11
N LEU A 114 5.05 5.76 -3.05
CA LEU A 114 3.77 5.16 -2.71
C LEU A 114 3.93 3.88 -1.90
N LEU A 115 4.84 2.99 -2.30
CA LEU A 115 5.08 1.73 -1.61
C LEU A 115 5.69 1.95 -0.23
N ASP A 116 6.60 2.91 -0.10
CA ASP A 116 7.27 3.27 1.15
C ASP A 116 6.32 3.88 2.19
N SER A 117 5.21 4.45 1.75
CA SER A 117 4.27 5.18 2.61
C SER A 117 2.89 4.54 2.69
N SER A 118 2.69 3.30 2.24
CA SER A 118 1.34 2.72 2.21
C SER A 118 1.28 1.27 2.68
N ILE A 119 0.12 0.91 3.21
CA ILE A 119 -0.24 -0.46 3.61
C ILE A 119 -1.56 -0.86 2.96
N VAL A 120 -1.81 -2.15 2.86
CA VAL A 120 -3.08 -2.71 2.40
C VAL A 120 -3.82 -3.27 3.60
N ILE A 121 -5.05 -2.82 3.82
CA ILE A 121 -5.96 -3.40 4.81
C ILE A 121 -6.67 -4.59 4.16
N GLY A 122 -6.76 -5.67 4.89
CA GLY A 122 -7.16 -6.97 4.38
C GLY A 122 -6.01 -7.72 3.72
N SER A 123 -6.21 -8.99 3.45
CA SER A 123 -5.24 -9.86 2.78
C SER A 123 -5.87 -10.58 1.60
N HIS A 124 -5.11 -11.51 1.03
CA HIS A 124 -5.66 -12.41 0.00
C HIS A 124 -6.78 -13.30 0.56
N SER A 125 -6.59 -13.82 1.78
CA SER A 125 -7.55 -14.70 2.45
C SER A 125 -8.71 -13.95 3.10
N PHE A 126 -8.50 -12.70 3.50
CA PHE A 126 -9.48 -11.85 4.19
C PHE A 126 -9.62 -10.49 3.50
N PRO A 127 -10.11 -10.44 2.24
CA PRO A 127 -10.30 -9.19 1.55
C PRO A 127 -11.42 -8.36 2.18
N VAL A 128 -11.25 -7.04 2.23
CA VAL A 128 -12.20 -6.09 2.85
C VAL A 128 -13.64 -6.30 2.33
N ILE A 129 -13.79 -6.62 1.05
CA ILE A 129 -15.13 -6.76 0.42
C ILE A 129 -15.94 -7.94 0.96
N SER A 130 -15.29 -8.98 1.50
CA SER A 130 -15.95 -10.19 2.01
C SER A 130 -16.18 -10.17 3.52
N GLN A 131 -15.68 -9.16 4.22
CA GLN A 131 -15.83 -9.04 5.67
C GLN A 131 -17.21 -8.52 6.06
N SER A 132 -17.60 -8.73 7.33
CA SER A 132 -18.79 -8.11 7.90
C SER A 132 -18.59 -6.62 8.14
N ILE A 133 -19.69 -5.88 8.21
CA ILE A 133 -19.62 -4.45 8.58
C ILE A 133 -19.11 -4.26 10.01
N ASP A 134 -19.36 -5.21 10.89
CA ASP A 134 -18.88 -5.14 12.27
C ASP A 134 -17.35 -5.34 12.34
N THR A 135 -16.79 -6.20 11.48
CA THR A 135 -15.32 -6.27 11.29
C THR A 135 -14.76 -4.92 10.83
N MET A 136 -15.44 -4.23 9.93
CA MET A 136 -14.98 -2.91 9.47
C MET A 136 -15.03 -1.85 10.56
N LYS A 137 -16.03 -1.90 11.46
CA LYS A 137 -16.09 -1.03 12.63
C LYS A 137 -14.90 -1.30 13.57
N MET A 138 -14.65 -2.58 13.90
CA MET A 138 -13.50 -2.95 14.72
C MET A 138 -12.16 -2.50 14.10
N TYR A 139 -11.99 -2.64 12.78
CA TYR A 139 -10.79 -2.17 12.09
C TYR A 139 -10.64 -0.65 12.18
N ALA A 140 -11.73 0.10 11.99
CA ALA A 140 -11.69 1.56 12.11
C ALA A 140 -11.33 2.00 13.53
N GLU A 141 -11.89 1.36 14.56
CA GLU A 141 -11.59 1.61 15.98
C GLU A 141 -10.13 1.28 16.30
N ALA A 142 -9.61 0.14 15.84
CA ALA A 142 -8.24 -0.27 16.04
C ALA A 142 -7.23 0.69 15.36
N ILE A 143 -7.51 1.11 14.12
CA ILE A 143 -6.68 2.09 13.42
C ILE A 143 -6.68 3.42 14.20
N ARG A 144 -7.84 3.90 14.64
CA ARG A 144 -7.95 5.12 15.44
C ARG A 144 -7.17 5.02 16.74
N LYS A 145 -7.33 3.92 17.47
CA LYS A 145 -6.60 3.66 18.71
C LYS A 145 -5.09 3.75 18.52
N VAL A 146 -4.55 3.15 17.45
CA VAL A 146 -3.12 3.22 17.15
C VAL A 146 -2.68 4.66 16.89
N PHE A 147 -3.46 5.42 16.12
CA PHE A 147 -3.12 6.80 15.81
C PHE A 147 -3.28 7.77 17.00
N ASP A 148 -4.21 7.49 17.91
CA ASP A 148 -4.37 8.25 19.17
C ASP A 148 -3.21 8.00 20.14
N ASN A 149 -2.44 6.92 19.97
CA ASN A 149 -1.32 6.50 20.83
C ASN A 149 0.03 6.42 20.06
N LEU A 150 0.22 7.20 19.01
CA LEU A 150 1.47 7.20 18.20
C LEU A 150 2.72 7.48 19.03
N SER A 151 2.62 8.28 20.10
CA SER A 151 3.75 8.58 20.99
C SER A 151 4.33 7.33 21.69
N GLU A 152 3.59 6.23 21.75
CA GLU A 152 4.10 4.97 22.28
C GLU A 152 4.93 4.18 21.25
N LEU A 153 4.82 4.55 19.97
CA LEU A 153 5.51 3.89 18.88
C LEU A 153 6.79 4.62 18.46
N PHE A 154 6.94 5.92 18.82
CA PHE A 154 8.00 6.82 18.38
C PHE A 154 8.55 7.64 19.57
#